data_e08470e5b6f27136d9bc3e9130ca3bd8
#
_entry.id   e08470e5b6f27136d9bc3e9130ca3bd8
#
_cell.length_a   1.000
_cell.length_b   1.000
_cell.length_c   1.000
_cell.angle_alpha   90.00
_cell.angle_beta   90.00
_cell.angle_gamma   90.00
#
_symmetry.space_group_name_H-M   'P 1'
#
loop_
_entity.id
_entity.type
_entity.pdbx_description
1 polymer ?
#
loop_
_entity_poly.entity_id
_entity_poly.type
_entity_poly.pdbx_seq_one_letter_code
_entity_poly.pdbx_strand_id
1 'polypeptide(L)'
;MQYKIILFVVLIIHFGCSKNQSEIDLLNKVDPVGSYGNHSPKGLIYSVDELLSSSKDKLGSDILVTGIITEVCPMRGCWLQVKDDNSESSIRIKVTDGEIVFPLSAKGKNIIAKGRFNKLELSKKQAKNWKHHLALEKGIDLDTSKIVLTSSDYYEYRLNSNSAKIF
;
A
#
# COMPACT_ATOMS: atom_id res chain seq x y z
N MET A 1 -46.60 -43.83 36.99
CA MET A 1 -45.38 -44.07 36.13
C MET A 1 -45.12 -42.81 35.32
N GLN A 2 -44.19 -41.96 35.80
CA GLN A 2 -43.87 -40.69 35.13
C GLN A 2 -42.60 -40.88 34.32
N TYR A 3 -42.70 -40.73 32.99
CA TYR A 3 -41.54 -40.70 32.10
C TYR A 3 -40.94 -39.29 32.06
N LYS A 4 -39.74 -39.14 32.64
CA LYS A 4 -38.91 -37.91 32.46
C LYS A 4 -38.29 -37.96 31.08
N ILE A 5 -38.74 -37.09 30.18
CA ILE A 5 -38.10 -36.85 28.88
C ILE A 5 -36.88 -35.95 29.12
N ILE A 6 -35.69 -36.53 29.03
CA ILE A 6 -34.43 -35.77 29.06
C ILE A 6 -34.19 -35.20 27.65
N LEU A 7 -34.39 -33.92 27.49
CA LEU A 7 -34.12 -33.19 26.26
C LEU A 7 -32.58 -32.96 26.15
N PHE A 8 -31.95 -33.74 25.29
CA PHE A 8 -30.51 -33.56 25.00
C PHE A 8 -30.37 -32.40 24.01
N VAL A 9 -30.00 -31.20 24.51
CA VAL A 9 -29.66 -30.06 23.65
C VAL A 9 -28.24 -30.27 23.13
N VAL A 10 -28.11 -30.69 21.87
CA VAL A 10 -26.82 -30.78 21.17
C VAL A 10 -26.40 -29.38 20.75
N LEU A 11 -25.46 -28.78 21.49
CA LEU A 11 -24.84 -27.53 21.17
C LEU A 11 -23.85 -27.74 20.02
N ILE A 12 -24.27 -27.47 18.78
CA ILE A 12 -23.38 -27.49 17.62
C ILE A 12 -22.52 -26.27 17.66
N ILE A 13 -21.27 -26.40 18.15
CA ILE A 13 -20.25 -25.37 18.08
C ILE A 13 -19.74 -25.35 16.65
N HIS A 14 -20.19 -24.38 15.85
CA HIS A 14 -19.61 -24.09 14.56
C HIS A 14 -18.21 -23.47 14.78
N PHE A 15 -17.18 -24.29 14.75
CA PHE A 15 -15.82 -23.82 14.54
C PHE A 15 -15.74 -23.25 13.13
N GLY A 16 -15.97 -21.96 12.98
CA GLY A 16 -15.65 -21.21 11.78
C GLY A 16 -14.13 -21.21 11.59
N CYS A 17 -13.64 -22.07 10.71
CA CYS A 17 -12.26 -22.04 10.27
C CYS A 17 -12.07 -20.74 9.47
N SER A 18 -11.60 -19.68 10.13
CA SER A 18 -11.07 -18.50 9.44
C SER A 18 -9.81 -18.95 8.70
N LYS A 19 -9.92 -19.23 7.40
CA LYS A 19 -8.75 -19.40 6.55
C LYS A 19 -7.99 -18.07 6.53
N ASN A 20 -6.86 -18.00 7.22
CA ASN A 20 -5.92 -16.92 7.01
C ASN A 20 -5.48 -16.99 5.55
N GLN A 21 -5.87 -15.98 4.76
CA GLN A 21 -5.43 -15.88 3.37
C GLN A 21 -3.91 -15.69 3.36
N SER A 22 -3.21 -16.40 2.47
CA SER A 22 -1.77 -16.21 2.30
C SER A 22 -1.48 -14.85 1.65
N GLU A 23 -0.26 -14.31 1.82
CA GLU A 23 0.14 -13.06 1.15
C GLU A 23 -0.04 -13.18 -0.37
N ILE A 24 0.20 -14.37 -0.95
CA ILE A 24 0.04 -14.60 -2.39
C ILE A 24 -1.43 -14.57 -2.83
N ASP A 25 -2.36 -15.06 -2.01
CA ASP A 25 -3.80 -14.99 -2.29
C ASP A 25 -4.28 -13.54 -2.23
N LEU A 26 -3.79 -12.76 -1.26
CA LEU A 26 -4.09 -11.34 -1.12
C LEU A 26 -3.51 -10.54 -2.30
N LEU A 27 -2.27 -10.82 -2.71
CA LEU A 27 -1.61 -10.16 -3.85
C LEU A 27 -2.36 -10.41 -5.17
N ASN A 28 -2.92 -11.62 -5.35
CA ASN A 28 -3.65 -12.02 -6.56
C ASN A 28 -5.17 -11.84 -6.44
N LYS A 29 -5.65 -11.15 -5.40
CA LYS A 29 -7.08 -10.85 -5.24
C LYS A 29 -7.61 -10.11 -6.48
N VAL A 30 -8.70 -10.61 -7.09
CA VAL A 30 -9.26 -10.08 -8.34
C VAL A 30 -9.94 -8.73 -8.12
N ASP A 31 -10.76 -8.61 -7.09
CA ASP A 31 -11.44 -7.35 -6.74
C ASP A 31 -10.64 -6.60 -5.67
N PRO A 32 -10.00 -5.47 -6.02
CA PRO A 32 -9.20 -4.69 -5.08
C PRO A 32 -10.03 -3.74 -4.22
N VAL A 33 -11.31 -3.54 -4.53
CA VAL A 33 -12.14 -2.57 -3.82
C VAL A 33 -12.32 -2.99 -2.36
N GLY A 34 -12.14 -2.02 -1.45
CA GLY A 34 -12.28 -2.26 -0.02
C GLY A 34 -11.34 -1.45 0.86
N SER A 35 -11.41 -1.73 2.16
CA SER A 35 -10.56 -1.12 3.18
C SER A 35 -9.38 -2.03 3.51
N TYR A 36 -8.21 -1.43 3.70
CA TYR A 36 -6.94 -2.07 4.00
C TYR A 36 -6.38 -1.48 5.30
N GLY A 37 -5.92 -2.33 6.22
CA GLY A 37 -5.46 -1.92 7.54
C GLY A 37 -6.59 -1.71 8.54
N ASN A 38 -6.28 -1.07 9.68
CA ASN A 38 -7.11 -1.15 10.88
C ASN A 38 -8.30 -0.18 10.92
N HIS A 39 -8.30 0.89 10.11
CA HIS A 39 -9.32 1.94 10.18
C HIS A 39 -9.60 2.52 8.79
N SER A 40 -10.86 2.89 8.54
CA SER A 40 -11.18 3.70 7.36
C SER A 40 -10.57 5.10 7.49
N PRO A 41 -9.85 5.59 6.46
CA PRO A 41 -9.28 6.93 6.47
C PRO A 41 -10.37 8.00 6.63
N LYS A 42 -10.20 8.91 7.61
CA LYS A 42 -11.09 10.06 7.84
C LYS A 42 -10.28 11.32 8.10
N GLY A 43 -10.69 12.44 7.56
CA GLY A 43 -10.03 13.75 7.75
C GLY A 43 -9.95 14.56 6.48
N LEU A 44 -9.14 15.63 6.50
CA LEU A 44 -8.84 16.43 5.32
C LEU A 44 -7.96 15.64 4.37
N ILE A 45 -8.40 15.52 3.12
CA ILE A 45 -7.75 14.74 2.07
C ILE A 45 -7.04 15.70 1.13
N TYR A 46 -5.78 15.43 0.82
CA TYR A 46 -4.98 16.14 -0.17
C TYR A 46 -4.88 15.31 -1.44
N SER A 47 -4.90 15.94 -2.61
CA SER A 47 -4.40 15.33 -3.83
C SER A 47 -2.86 15.19 -3.76
N VAL A 48 -2.26 14.42 -4.66
CA VAL A 48 -0.80 14.28 -4.71
C VAL A 48 -0.14 15.63 -4.99
N ASP A 49 -0.69 16.40 -5.93
CA ASP A 49 -0.14 17.70 -6.31
C ASP A 49 -0.26 18.75 -5.20
N GLU A 50 -1.39 18.82 -4.51
CA GLU A 50 -1.58 19.69 -3.34
C GLU A 50 -0.58 19.34 -2.23
N LEU A 51 -0.38 18.04 -1.97
CA LEU A 51 0.57 17.57 -0.97
C LEU A 51 2.00 17.95 -1.32
N LEU A 52 2.43 17.71 -2.57
CA LEU A 52 3.78 18.01 -3.01
C LEU A 52 4.06 19.51 -3.07
N SER A 53 3.07 20.32 -3.47
CA SER A 53 3.15 21.79 -3.48
C SER A 53 3.34 22.38 -2.07
N SER A 54 2.75 21.74 -1.06
CA SER A 54 2.87 22.13 0.36
C SER A 54 3.83 21.22 1.15
N SER A 55 4.69 20.47 0.48
CA SER A 55 5.46 19.39 1.09
C SER A 55 6.28 19.81 2.30
N LYS A 56 6.94 20.99 2.26
CA LYS A 56 7.78 21.49 3.37
C LYS A 56 7.01 21.60 4.68
N ASP A 57 5.74 22.02 4.63
CA ASP A 57 4.90 22.24 5.81
C ASP A 57 4.23 20.95 6.28
N LYS A 58 4.21 19.91 5.43
CA LYS A 58 3.51 18.64 5.69
C LYS A 58 4.44 17.50 6.06
N LEU A 59 5.76 17.64 5.86
CA LEU A 59 6.72 16.60 6.25
C LEU A 59 6.62 16.28 7.75
N GLY A 60 6.62 14.99 8.05
CA GLY A 60 6.49 14.48 9.41
C GLY A 60 5.08 14.53 9.98
N SER A 61 4.06 14.93 9.21
CA SER A 61 2.67 14.97 9.64
C SER A 61 1.90 13.72 9.19
N ASP A 62 0.86 13.35 9.96
CA ASP A 62 -0.10 12.34 9.56
C ASP A 62 -1.16 12.98 8.66
N ILE A 63 -1.26 12.51 7.44
CA ILE A 63 -2.13 13.07 6.42
C ILE A 63 -2.95 11.99 5.72
N LEU A 64 -3.99 12.44 5.01
CA LEU A 64 -4.69 11.64 4.02
C LEU A 64 -4.34 12.15 2.63
N VAL A 65 -4.05 11.21 1.72
CA VAL A 65 -3.81 11.50 0.32
C VAL A 65 -4.74 10.68 -0.56
N THR A 66 -5.18 11.26 -1.66
CA THR A 66 -5.94 10.58 -2.72
C THR A 66 -5.22 10.67 -4.04
N GLY A 67 -5.49 9.72 -4.93
CA GLY A 67 -4.99 9.68 -6.30
C GLY A 67 -5.28 8.35 -6.97
N ILE A 68 -4.67 8.14 -8.15
CA ILE A 68 -4.79 6.93 -8.95
C ILE A 68 -3.56 6.05 -8.73
N ILE A 69 -3.77 4.77 -8.50
CA ILE A 69 -2.70 3.78 -8.35
C ILE A 69 -2.12 3.47 -9.73
N THR A 70 -0.86 3.81 -9.94
CA THR A 70 -0.16 3.55 -11.21
C THR A 70 0.67 2.28 -11.20
N GLU A 71 1.22 1.92 -10.02
CA GLU A 71 1.99 0.70 -9.82
C GLU A 71 1.67 0.08 -8.46
N VAL A 72 1.80 -1.24 -8.39
CA VAL A 72 1.72 -2.05 -7.18
C VAL A 72 3.00 -2.86 -7.08
N CYS A 73 3.56 -3.01 -5.89
CA CYS A 73 4.70 -3.89 -5.65
C CYS A 73 4.40 -5.31 -6.17
N PRO A 74 5.12 -5.79 -7.21
CA PRO A 74 4.80 -7.07 -7.83
C PRO A 74 5.20 -8.27 -6.96
N MET A 75 6.08 -8.06 -5.99
CA MET A 75 6.60 -9.13 -5.14
C MET A 75 5.67 -9.42 -3.95
N ARG A 76 5.20 -8.38 -3.25
CA ARG A 76 4.49 -8.55 -1.97
C ARG A 76 3.32 -7.59 -1.77
N GLY A 77 3.01 -6.72 -2.72
CA GLY A 77 1.95 -5.71 -2.54
C GLY A 77 2.19 -4.71 -1.41
N CYS A 78 3.44 -4.53 -0.97
CA CYS A 78 3.79 -3.74 0.20
C CYS A 78 4.00 -2.23 -0.08
N TRP A 79 3.84 -1.81 -1.33
CA TRP A 79 3.83 -0.40 -1.73
C TRP A 79 3.00 -0.18 -2.98
N LEU A 80 2.54 1.05 -3.14
CA LEU A 80 1.85 1.57 -4.31
C LEU A 80 2.56 2.84 -4.80
N GLN A 81 2.56 3.07 -6.12
CA GLN A 81 2.84 4.38 -6.69
C GLN A 81 1.51 5.04 -7.00
N VAL A 82 1.34 6.28 -6.56
CA VAL A 82 0.08 7.03 -6.70
C VAL A 82 0.35 8.41 -7.27
N LYS A 83 -0.49 8.84 -8.22
CA LYS A 83 -0.42 10.18 -8.83
C LYS A 83 -1.83 10.76 -9.00
N ASP A 84 -1.91 12.06 -9.28
CA ASP A 84 -3.15 12.67 -9.78
C ASP A 84 -3.34 12.36 -11.26
N ASP A 85 -4.58 12.45 -11.76
CA ASP A 85 -4.95 11.98 -13.10
C ASP A 85 -4.11 12.61 -14.21
N ASN A 86 -3.92 13.92 -14.16
CA ASN A 86 -3.23 14.70 -15.20
C ASN A 86 -1.82 15.16 -14.78
N SER A 87 -1.23 14.54 -13.77
CA SER A 87 0.07 14.92 -13.23
C SER A 87 1.14 13.87 -13.52
N GLU A 88 2.38 14.34 -13.74
CA GLU A 88 3.57 13.50 -13.75
C GLU A 88 4.13 13.29 -12.33
N SER A 89 3.68 14.11 -11.37
CA SER A 89 4.12 14.01 -9.98
C SER A 89 3.47 12.80 -9.31
N SER A 90 4.26 12.09 -8.53
CA SER A 90 3.79 10.89 -7.84
C SER A 90 4.43 10.72 -6.48
N ILE A 91 3.76 10.01 -5.59
CA ILE A 91 4.30 9.60 -4.30
C ILE A 91 4.20 8.09 -4.13
N ARG A 92 5.07 7.54 -3.27
CA ARG A 92 4.97 6.15 -2.87
C ARG A 92 4.18 6.02 -1.57
N ILE A 93 3.17 5.16 -1.58
CA ILE A 93 2.49 4.71 -0.37
C ILE A 93 3.13 3.39 0.04
N LYS A 94 3.84 3.37 1.17
CA LYS A 94 4.51 2.19 1.72
C LYS A 94 3.79 1.73 2.99
N VAL A 95 3.57 0.44 3.11
CA VAL A 95 3.02 -0.19 4.32
C VAL A 95 4.07 -1.11 4.97
N THR A 96 3.85 -1.49 6.22
CA THR A 96 4.66 -2.52 6.87
C THR A 96 4.44 -3.86 6.17
N ASP A 97 5.52 -4.55 5.86
CA ASP A 97 5.47 -5.83 5.16
C ASP A 97 4.66 -6.85 5.97
N GLY A 98 3.71 -7.49 5.32
CA GLY A 98 2.83 -8.49 5.92
C GLY A 98 1.62 -7.95 6.70
N GLU A 99 1.56 -6.65 7.03
CA GLU A 99 0.37 -6.06 7.68
C GLU A 99 -0.74 -5.72 6.68
N ILE A 100 -0.33 -5.17 5.55
CA ILE A 100 -1.22 -4.86 4.42
C ILE A 100 -0.59 -5.42 3.15
N VAL A 101 -1.38 -6.12 2.36
CA VAL A 101 -1.02 -6.58 1.02
C VAL A 101 -1.99 -5.95 0.02
N PHE A 102 -1.49 -5.05 -0.81
CA PHE A 102 -2.27 -4.49 -1.90
C PHE A 102 -2.27 -5.46 -3.09
N PRO A 103 -3.44 -5.78 -3.65
CA PRO A 103 -3.50 -6.69 -4.79
C PRO A 103 -3.02 -6.03 -6.08
N LEU A 104 -2.46 -6.82 -6.98
CA LEU A 104 -2.00 -6.35 -8.31
C LEU A 104 -3.13 -5.72 -9.12
N SER A 105 -4.35 -6.21 -8.95
CA SER A 105 -5.57 -5.68 -9.57
C SER A 105 -5.93 -4.25 -9.15
N ALA A 106 -5.27 -3.71 -8.10
CA ALA A 106 -5.48 -2.34 -7.66
C ALA A 106 -4.94 -1.27 -8.63
N LYS A 107 -4.05 -1.64 -9.56
CA LYS A 107 -3.56 -0.73 -10.57
C LYS A 107 -4.71 -0.12 -11.40
N GLY A 108 -4.69 1.19 -11.55
CA GLY A 108 -5.73 1.97 -12.24
C GLY A 108 -6.94 2.34 -11.37
N LYS A 109 -6.96 1.95 -10.10
CA LYS A 109 -8.04 2.29 -9.16
C LYS A 109 -7.72 3.57 -8.38
N ASN A 110 -8.78 4.23 -7.89
CA ASN A 110 -8.64 5.34 -6.97
C ASN A 110 -8.39 4.84 -5.54
N ILE A 111 -7.59 5.61 -4.80
CA ILE A 111 -7.25 5.31 -3.42
C ILE A 111 -7.35 6.55 -2.54
N ILE A 112 -7.72 6.34 -1.28
CA ILE A 112 -7.45 7.26 -0.18
C ILE A 112 -6.59 6.48 0.82
N ALA A 113 -5.42 7.01 1.15
CA ALA A 113 -4.52 6.41 2.13
C ALA A 113 -4.19 7.39 3.25
N LYS A 114 -4.06 6.90 4.48
CA LYS A 114 -3.63 7.65 5.65
C LYS A 114 -2.27 7.17 6.11
N GLY A 115 -1.39 8.10 6.42
CA GLY A 115 -0.08 7.77 6.94
C GLY A 115 0.78 8.99 7.21
N ARG A 116 2.02 8.72 7.64
CA ARG A 116 3.05 9.73 7.90
C ARG A 116 3.76 10.11 6.63
N PHE A 117 3.71 11.39 6.27
CA PHE A 117 4.36 11.91 5.07
C PHE A 117 5.83 12.21 5.32
N ASN A 118 6.70 11.62 4.51
CA ASN A 118 8.14 11.72 4.66
C ASN A 118 8.82 11.98 3.31
N LYS A 119 10.03 12.55 3.37
CA LYS A 119 10.96 12.62 2.26
C LYS A 119 12.18 11.77 2.59
N LEU A 120 12.42 10.75 1.80
CA LEU A 120 13.62 9.93 1.88
C LEU A 120 14.67 10.57 1.00
N GLU A 121 15.82 10.95 1.57
CA GLU A 121 16.97 11.44 0.83
C GLU A 121 18.01 10.33 0.69
N LEU A 122 18.57 10.21 -0.50
CA LEU A 122 19.46 9.12 -0.89
C LEU A 122 20.82 9.65 -1.30
N SER A 123 21.88 9.06 -0.77
CA SER A 123 23.22 9.23 -1.33
C SER A 123 23.30 8.62 -2.74
N LYS A 124 24.32 9.00 -3.51
CA LYS A 124 24.53 8.47 -4.87
C LYS A 124 24.52 6.93 -4.92
N LYS A 125 25.17 6.28 -3.94
CA LYS A 125 25.18 4.80 -3.83
C LYS A 125 23.80 4.25 -3.55
N GLN A 126 23.07 4.85 -2.60
CA GLN A 126 21.71 4.44 -2.26
C GLN A 126 20.75 4.63 -3.43
N ALA A 127 20.83 5.77 -4.14
CA ALA A 127 20.01 6.04 -5.32
C ALA A 127 20.23 5.00 -6.44
N LYS A 128 21.50 4.63 -6.72
CA LYS A 128 21.80 3.56 -7.69
C LYS A 128 21.23 2.22 -7.26
N ASN A 129 21.46 1.84 -6.00
CA ASN A 129 20.95 0.57 -5.46
C ASN A 129 19.41 0.54 -5.47
N TRP A 130 18.78 1.67 -5.14
CA TRP A 130 17.33 1.79 -5.14
C TRP A 130 16.76 1.64 -6.55
N LYS A 131 17.36 2.33 -7.53
CA LYS A 131 16.96 2.22 -8.95
C LYS A 131 17.12 0.80 -9.50
N HIS A 132 18.21 0.13 -9.16
CA HIS A 132 18.44 -1.28 -9.48
C HIS A 132 17.41 -2.19 -8.82
N HIS A 133 17.15 -2.00 -7.52
CA HIS A 133 16.14 -2.78 -6.79
C HIS A 133 14.74 -2.68 -7.40
N LEU A 134 14.29 -1.46 -7.74
CA LEU A 134 13.00 -1.25 -8.40
C LEU A 134 12.92 -1.89 -9.79
N ALA A 135 14.03 -1.95 -10.51
CA ALA A 135 14.10 -2.63 -11.79
C ALA A 135 14.01 -4.16 -11.61
N LEU A 136 14.73 -4.71 -10.64
CA LEU A 136 14.67 -6.14 -10.30
C LEU A 136 13.26 -6.59 -9.90
N GLU A 137 12.51 -5.78 -9.15
CA GLU A 137 11.10 -6.06 -8.83
C GLU A 137 10.22 -6.19 -10.09
N LYS A 138 10.63 -5.55 -11.19
CA LYS A 138 9.97 -5.63 -12.52
C LYS A 138 10.58 -6.70 -13.42
N GLY A 139 11.51 -7.52 -12.92
CA GLY A 139 12.20 -8.54 -13.69
C GLY A 139 13.30 -7.99 -14.61
N ILE A 140 13.73 -6.74 -14.41
CA ILE A 140 14.78 -6.08 -15.20
C ILE A 140 16.07 -6.05 -14.38
N ASP A 141 17.11 -6.77 -14.84
CA ASP A 141 18.44 -6.72 -14.24
C ASP A 141 19.27 -5.59 -14.90
N LEU A 142 19.45 -4.49 -14.16
CA LEU A 142 20.23 -3.35 -14.60
C LEU A 142 21.68 -3.48 -14.17
N ASP A 143 22.62 -3.31 -15.08
CA ASP A 143 24.04 -3.13 -14.74
C ASP A 143 24.21 -1.85 -13.91
N THR A 144 24.50 -2.00 -12.62
CA THR A 144 24.63 -0.87 -11.69
C THR A 144 25.72 0.12 -12.07
N SER A 145 26.75 -0.32 -12.84
CA SER A 145 27.82 0.56 -13.34
C SER A 145 27.31 1.56 -14.37
N LYS A 146 26.29 1.17 -15.14
CA LYS A 146 25.70 1.96 -16.22
C LYS A 146 24.49 2.79 -15.82
N ILE A 147 24.02 2.67 -14.57
CA ILE A 147 22.88 3.45 -14.10
C ILE A 147 23.23 4.94 -14.08
N VAL A 148 22.52 5.70 -14.91
CA VAL A 148 22.55 7.17 -14.91
C VAL A 148 21.48 7.66 -13.93
N LEU A 149 21.88 8.58 -13.03
CA LEU A 149 20.99 9.20 -12.04
C LEU A 149 20.60 10.60 -12.50
N THR A 150 19.33 10.93 -12.31
CA THR A 150 18.77 12.28 -12.46
C THR A 150 18.60 12.92 -11.08
N SER A 151 18.27 14.20 -11.00
CA SER A 151 18.04 14.90 -9.73
C SER A 151 16.91 14.27 -8.92
N SER A 152 15.89 13.72 -9.57
CA SER A 152 14.76 13.05 -8.91
C SER A 152 15.11 11.69 -8.30
N ASP A 153 16.21 11.06 -8.72
CA ASP A 153 16.64 9.77 -8.16
C ASP A 153 17.24 9.89 -6.75
N TYR A 154 17.54 11.13 -6.29
CA TYR A 154 18.17 11.37 -4.99
C TYR A 154 17.17 11.55 -3.85
N TYR A 155 15.89 11.52 -4.11
CA TYR A 155 14.85 11.57 -3.06
C TYR A 155 13.57 10.88 -3.50
N GLU A 156 12.80 10.46 -2.51
CA GLU A 156 11.46 9.90 -2.71
C GLU A 156 10.51 10.51 -1.68
N TYR A 157 9.41 11.08 -2.13
CA TYR A 157 8.29 11.40 -1.26
C TYR A 157 7.48 10.14 -0.98
N ARG A 158 7.24 9.88 0.30
CA ARG A 158 6.65 8.64 0.77
C ARG A 158 5.60 8.90 1.84
N LEU A 159 4.48 8.20 1.74
CA LEU A 159 3.49 8.05 2.80
C LEU A 159 3.70 6.69 3.47
N ASN A 160 4.20 6.66 4.71
CA ASN A 160 4.23 5.44 5.50
C ASN A 160 2.83 5.21 6.06
N SER A 161 2.09 4.30 5.43
CA SER A 161 0.65 4.13 5.62
C SER A 161 0.33 2.92 6.49
N ASN A 162 -0.70 3.04 7.30
CA ASN A 162 -1.29 1.95 8.09
C ASN A 162 -2.76 1.72 7.77
N SER A 163 -3.34 2.53 6.88
CA SER A 163 -4.71 2.31 6.41
C SER A 163 -4.95 2.95 5.04
N ALA A 164 -5.74 2.27 4.23
CA ALA A 164 -6.15 2.75 2.92
C ALA A 164 -7.56 2.28 2.56
N LYS A 165 -8.19 2.96 1.60
CA LYS A 165 -9.44 2.54 0.97
C LYS A 165 -9.29 2.66 -0.54
N ILE A 166 -9.58 1.58 -1.26
CA ILE A 166 -9.56 1.50 -2.73
C ILE A 166 -11.01 1.47 -3.23
N PHE A 167 -11.26 2.18 -4.35
CA PHE A 167 -12.59 2.35 -4.95
C PHE A 167 -12.65 1.82 -6.37
#